data_8f40d1b7bbc6f1562ebd6940a4c00def
#
_entry.id   8f40d1b7bbc6f1562ebd6940a4c00def
#
_cell.length_a   1.000
_cell.length_b   1.000
_cell.length_c   1.000
_cell.angle_alpha   90.00
_cell.angle_beta   90.00
_cell.angle_gamma   90.00
#
_symmetry.space_group_name_H-M   'P 1'
#
loop_
_entity.id
_entity.type
_entity.pdbx_description
1 polymer ?
#
loop_
_entity_poly.entity_id
_entity_poly.type
_entity_poly.pdbx_seq_one_letter_code
_entity_poly.pdbx_strand_id
1 'polypeptide(L)'
;MALTEYKRKRDFKKTGEPAGKPLPKKVKGASRFVIQKHAARRLHYDFRLEMEGVLKSWALPKGLPWKRGEKHLAVEVEDHPIEYEDFEGVIPEGQYGGGTVMVWDRGAYTFTASNP
;
A
#
# COMPACT_ATOMS: atom_id res chain seq x y z
N MET A 1 -1.24 9.02 15.51
CA MET A 1 -1.89 9.30 14.24
C MET A 1 -1.57 8.19 13.25
N ALA A 2 -2.51 7.89 12.35
CA ALA A 2 -2.40 6.74 11.44
C ALA A 2 -1.16 6.73 10.57
N LEU A 3 -0.65 7.91 10.17
CA LEU A 3 0.51 7.99 9.28
C LEU A 3 1.83 8.26 10.00
N THR A 4 1.85 8.15 11.31
CA THR A 4 3.06 8.46 12.08
C THR A 4 4.24 7.57 11.68
N GLU A 5 4.03 6.25 11.60
CA GLU A 5 5.07 5.32 11.21
C GLU A 5 5.53 5.54 9.77
N TYR A 6 4.59 5.81 8.87
CA TYR A 6 4.89 6.09 7.48
C TYR A 6 5.84 7.30 7.38
N LYS A 7 5.48 8.40 8.06
CA LYS A 7 6.27 9.63 8.02
C LYS A 7 7.61 9.48 8.73
N ARG A 8 7.65 8.71 9.81
CA ARG A 8 8.87 8.51 10.59
C ARG A 8 9.96 7.82 9.77
N LYS A 9 9.57 6.92 8.88
CA LYS A 9 10.50 6.12 8.08
C LYS A 9 11.02 6.83 6.84
N ARG A 10 10.54 8.02 6.53
CA ARG A 10 10.81 8.67 5.24
C ARG A 10 11.33 10.07 5.37
N ASP A 11 12.16 10.44 4.40
CA ASP A 11 12.62 11.82 4.20
C ASP A 11 12.06 12.28 2.86
N PHE A 12 11.00 13.08 2.91
CA PHE A 12 10.29 13.51 1.71
C PHE A 12 11.07 14.49 0.84
N LYS A 13 12.23 14.92 1.30
CA LYS A 13 13.16 15.68 0.46
C LYS A 13 13.97 14.75 -0.43
N LYS A 14 14.03 13.46 -0.10
CA LYS A 14 14.87 12.47 -0.80
C LYS A 14 14.07 11.42 -1.54
N THR A 15 12.79 11.28 -1.26
CA THR A 15 11.92 10.32 -1.94
C THR A 15 10.77 11.06 -2.61
N GLY A 16 10.33 10.57 -3.76
CA GLY A 16 9.16 11.10 -4.45
C GLY A 16 7.83 10.59 -3.92
N GLU A 17 7.87 9.74 -2.90
CA GLU A 17 6.63 9.24 -2.30
C GLU A 17 5.81 10.40 -1.72
N PRO A 18 4.47 10.30 -1.76
CA PRO A 18 3.63 11.37 -1.21
C PRO A 18 3.73 11.44 0.31
N ALA A 19 3.80 12.66 0.85
CA ALA A 19 3.83 12.89 2.29
C ALA A 19 2.46 12.64 2.94
N GLY A 20 1.43 12.73 2.16
CA GLY A 20 0.07 12.62 2.65
C GLY A 20 -0.52 13.98 2.95
N LYS A 21 -1.80 14.11 2.65
CA LYS A 21 -2.59 15.29 2.99
C LYS A 21 -3.31 15.02 4.30
N PRO A 22 -3.85 16.07 4.95
CA PRO A 22 -4.73 15.84 6.09
C PRO A 22 -5.79 14.81 5.72
N LEU A 23 -6.18 13.97 6.69
CA LEU A 23 -7.12 12.89 6.42
C LEU A 23 -8.33 13.44 5.69
N PRO A 24 -8.68 12.88 4.52
CA PRO A 24 -9.84 13.35 3.78
C PRO A 24 -11.11 13.00 4.54
N LYS A 25 -12.12 13.82 4.35
CA LYS A 25 -13.45 13.45 4.80
C LYS A 25 -13.84 12.16 4.11
N LYS A 26 -14.58 11.31 4.81
CA LYS A 26 -15.08 10.07 4.25
C LYS A 26 -15.78 10.37 2.93
N VAL A 27 -15.22 9.90 1.85
CA VAL A 27 -15.82 10.06 0.53
C VAL A 27 -16.89 9.00 0.38
N LYS A 28 -18.09 9.43 -0.01
CA LYS A 28 -19.14 8.48 -0.35
C LYS A 28 -18.72 7.73 -1.59
N GLY A 29 -18.81 6.42 -1.55
CA GLY A 29 -18.49 5.60 -2.70
C GLY A 29 -17.82 4.30 -2.30
N ALA A 30 -17.45 3.53 -3.29
CA ALA A 30 -16.78 2.26 -3.08
C ALA A 30 -15.39 2.50 -2.50
N SER A 31 -15.01 1.66 -1.55
CA SER A 31 -13.66 1.64 -1.05
C SER A 31 -12.71 1.11 -2.13
N ARG A 32 -11.49 1.61 -2.12
CA ARG A 32 -10.53 1.28 -3.17
C ARG A 32 -9.45 0.34 -2.67
N PHE A 33 -8.92 -0.45 -3.60
CA PHE A 33 -7.72 -1.23 -3.33
C PHE A 33 -6.68 -0.93 -4.40
N VAL A 34 -5.42 -1.16 -4.05
CA VAL A 34 -4.32 -1.10 -5.01
C VAL A 34 -3.34 -2.20 -4.70
N ILE A 35 -2.77 -2.77 -5.74
CA ILE A 35 -1.68 -3.72 -5.64
C ILE A 35 -0.51 -3.11 -6.38
N GLN A 36 0.61 -2.93 -5.68
CA GLN A 36 1.81 -2.36 -6.26
C GLN A 36 2.90 -3.41 -6.31
N LYS A 37 3.56 -3.51 -7.44
CA LYS A 37 4.73 -4.37 -7.60
C LYS A 37 5.95 -3.56 -7.19
N HIS A 38 6.68 -4.08 -6.22
CA HIS A 38 7.80 -3.37 -5.65
C HIS A 38 9.08 -4.16 -5.86
N ALA A 39 9.90 -3.68 -6.79
CA ALA A 39 11.20 -4.27 -7.07
C ALA A 39 12.24 -3.65 -6.14
N ALA A 40 12.16 -4.01 -4.86
CA ALA A 40 13.12 -3.64 -3.84
C ALA A 40 14.27 -4.64 -3.84
N ARG A 41 15.00 -4.74 -2.73
CA ARG A 41 16.06 -5.74 -2.62
C ARG A 41 15.54 -7.12 -2.98
N ARG A 42 14.30 -7.43 -2.56
CA ARG A 42 13.55 -8.59 -3.01
C ARG A 42 12.27 -8.12 -3.65
N LEU A 43 11.96 -8.68 -4.81
CA LEU A 43 10.69 -8.39 -5.46
C LEU A 43 9.56 -8.88 -4.56
N HIS A 44 8.60 -8.01 -4.31
CA HIS A 44 7.38 -8.37 -3.61
C HIS A 44 6.22 -7.54 -4.13
N TYR A 45 5.03 -7.87 -3.68
CA TYR A 45 3.85 -7.08 -4.01
C TYR A 45 3.31 -6.49 -2.72
N ASP A 46 2.83 -5.25 -2.81
CA ASP A 46 2.18 -4.58 -1.69
C ASP A 46 0.69 -4.48 -1.99
N PHE A 47 -0.11 -4.95 -1.06
CA PHE A 47 -1.56 -4.93 -1.16
C PHE A 47 -2.09 -3.89 -0.18
N ARG A 48 -2.93 -2.98 -0.67
CA ARG A 48 -3.44 -1.88 0.13
C ARG A 48 -4.94 -1.74 -0.01
N LEU A 49 -5.60 -1.49 1.11
CA LEU A 49 -7.04 -1.29 1.18
C LEU A 49 -7.33 0.07 1.80
N GLU A 50 -8.12 0.88 1.13
CA GLU A 50 -8.60 2.13 1.70
C GLU A 50 -9.54 1.83 2.86
N MET A 51 -9.24 2.35 4.02
CA MET A 51 -9.98 2.11 5.24
C MET A 51 -9.71 3.26 6.21
N GLU A 52 -10.77 3.88 6.70
CA GLU A 52 -10.64 4.93 7.71
C GLU A 52 -9.71 6.08 7.31
N GLY A 53 -9.71 6.44 6.03
CA GLY A 53 -8.96 7.59 5.52
C GLY A 53 -7.50 7.32 5.19
N VAL A 54 -7.05 6.08 5.30
CA VAL A 54 -5.69 5.68 4.96
C VAL A 54 -5.71 4.41 4.12
N LEU A 55 -4.55 4.01 3.62
CA LEU A 55 -4.38 2.71 2.96
C LEU A 55 -3.76 1.75 3.96
N LYS A 56 -4.56 0.83 4.47
CA LYS A 56 -4.08 -0.31 5.24
C LYS A 56 -3.26 -1.18 4.30
N SER A 57 -2.09 -1.62 4.73
CA SER A 57 -1.10 -2.18 3.82
C SER A 57 -0.51 -3.49 4.31
N TRP A 58 -0.26 -4.39 3.36
CA TRP A 58 0.38 -5.68 3.60
C TRP A 58 1.42 -5.93 2.53
N ALA A 59 2.58 -6.42 2.93
CA ALA A 59 3.59 -6.90 1.99
C ALA A 59 3.35 -8.38 1.72
N LEU A 60 3.40 -8.76 0.45
CA LEU A 60 3.22 -10.13 0.00
C LEU A 60 4.53 -10.63 -0.59
N PRO A 61 5.42 -11.23 0.23
CA PRO A 61 6.74 -11.64 -0.26
C PRO A 61 6.69 -12.66 -1.39
N LYS A 62 5.65 -13.48 -1.42
CA LYS A 62 5.47 -14.50 -2.46
C LYS A 62 4.40 -14.12 -3.48
N GLY A 63 3.95 -12.85 -3.45
CA GLY A 63 2.93 -12.37 -4.36
C GLY A 63 1.53 -12.87 -4.03
N LEU A 64 0.66 -12.70 -5.00
CA LEU A 64 -0.76 -13.05 -4.86
C LEU A 64 -0.99 -14.52 -5.18
N PRO A 65 -1.94 -15.18 -4.49
CA PRO A 65 -2.31 -16.55 -4.87
C PRO A 65 -2.95 -16.58 -6.26
N TRP A 66 -2.61 -17.58 -7.04
CA TRP A 66 -3.14 -17.76 -8.39
C TRP A 66 -4.30 -18.75 -8.45
N LYS A 67 -4.35 -19.66 -7.48
CA LYS A 67 -5.32 -20.75 -7.49
C LYS A 67 -6.22 -20.66 -6.28
N ARG A 68 -7.47 -21.07 -6.46
CA ARG A 68 -8.41 -21.14 -5.34
C ARG A 68 -7.86 -22.09 -4.28
N GLY A 69 -7.96 -21.66 -3.02
CA GLY A 69 -7.46 -22.43 -1.88
C GLY A 69 -5.99 -22.23 -1.55
N GLU A 70 -5.24 -21.62 -2.45
CA GLU A 70 -3.84 -21.29 -2.20
C GLU A 70 -3.75 -20.13 -1.21
N LYS A 71 -2.82 -20.20 -0.30
CA LYS A 71 -2.62 -19.16 0.71
C LYS A 71 -1.19 -18.65 0.65
N HIS A 72 -1.04 -17.34 0.57
CA HIS A 72 0.26 -16.69 0.61
C HIS A 72 0.35 -15.77 1.82
N LEU A 73 1.53 -15.67 2.38
CA LEU A 73 1.79 -14.80 3.53
C LEU A 73 1.54 -13.35 3.16
N ALA A 74 0.81 -12.65 4.02
CA ALA A 74 0.62 -11.21 3.97
C ALA A 74 1.11 -10.64 5.29
N VAL A 75 2.15 -9.81 5.23
CA VAL A 75 2.75 -9.21 6.41
C VAL A 75 2.22 -7.79 6.53
N GLU A 76 1.54 -7.48 7.63
CA GLU A 76 1.04 -6.13 7.84
C GLU A 76 2.20 -5.17 8.01
N VAL A 77 2.11 -4.04 7.30
CA VAL A 77 3.08 -2.97 7.38
C VAL A 77 2.36 -1.67 7.71
N GLU A 78 3.10 -0.57 7.83
CA GLU A 78 2.51 0.71 8.22
C GLU A 78 1.45 1.18 7.22
N ASP A 79 0.48 1.94 7.74
CA ASP A 79 -0.54 2.58 6.90
C ASP A 79 0.12 3.59 5.97
N HIS A 80 -0.44 3.72 4.78
CA HIS A 80 0.05 4.67 3.77
C HIS A 80 -1.02 5.72 3.50
N PRO A 81 -0.63 6.90 3.03
CA PRO A 81 -1.62 7.92 2.64
C PRO A 81 -2.39 7.48 1.41
N ILE A 82 -3.62 7.97 1.28
CA ILE A 82 -4.49 7.63 0.15
C ILE A 82 -3.81 7.92 -1.19
N GLU A 83 -3.03 9.01 -1.26
CA GLU A 83 -2.33 9.40 -2.49
C GLU A 83 -1.31 8.37 -2.96
N TYR A 84 -0.90 7.45 -2.08
CA TYR A 84 0.01 6.36 -2.46
C TYR A 84 -0.62 5.39 -3.45
N GLU A 85 -1.95 5.42 -3.59
CA GLU A 85 -2.67 4.58 -4.55
C GLU A 85 -2.16 4.80 -5.98
N ASP A 86 -1.77 6.03 -6.30
CA ASP A 86 -1.31 6.37 -7.63
C ASP A 86 0.22 6.42 -7.74
N PHE A 87 0.91 6.09 -6.66
CA PHE A 87 2.37 6.24 -6.67
C PHE A 87 3.04 5.19 -7.56
N GLU A 88 3.80 5.68 -8.51
CA GLU A 88 4.73 4.90 -9.30
C GLU A 88 6.03 5.69 -9.38
N GLY A 89 7.14 5.01 -9.28
CA GLY A 89 8.41 5.69 -9.39
C GLY A 89 9.54 4.91 -8.77
N VAL A 90 10.67 5.57 -8.66
CA VAL A 90 11.88 4.99 -8.07
C VAL A 90 12.07 5.61 -6.69
N ILE A 91 12.14 4.75 -5.68
CA ILE A 91 12.55 5.17 -4.35
C ILE A 91 14.07 5.04 -4.32
N PRO A 92 14.81 6.13 -4.07
CA PRO A 92 16.26 6.08 -4.14
C PRO A 92 16.86 5.02 -3.21
N GLU A 93 17.96 4.45 -3.65
CA GLU A 93 18.73 3.54 -2.83
C GLU A 93 19.16 4.23 -1.55
N GLY A 94 19.09 3.53 -0.45
CA GLY A 94 19.40 4.10 0.87
C GLY A 94 18.19 4.68 1.58
N GLN A 95 17.09 4.91 0.87
CA GLN A 95 15.84 5.31 1.50
C GLN A 95 15.03 4.08 1.85
N TYR A 96 14.15 4.19 2.85
CA TYR A 96 13.29 3.07 3.24
C TYR A 96 12.47 2.59 2.05
N GLY A 97 12.51 1.30 1.77
CA GLY A 97 11.78 0.73 0.65
C GLY A 97 12.41 1.01 -0.71
N GLY A 98 13.70 1.34 -0.75
CA GLY A 98 14.38 1.66 -2.01
C GLY A 98 14.11 0.65 -3.11
N GLY A 99 13.89 1.15 -4.33
CA GLY A 99 13.59 0.33 -5.49
C GLY A 99 12.51 0.95 -6.36
N THR A 100 12.01 0.18 -7.31
CA THR A 100 11.00 0.65 -8.26
C THR A 100 9.62 0.17 -7.84
N VAL A 101 8.67 1.08 -7.85
CA VAL A 101 7.26 0.80 -7.53
C VAL A 101 6.40 1.05 -8.75
N MET A 102 5.58 0.09 -9.12
CA MET A 102 4.59 0.26 -10.19
C MET A 102 3.23 -0.24 -9.74
N VAL A 103 2.18 0.39 -10.21
CA VAL A 103 0.83 -0.07 -9.96
C VAL A 103 0.59 -1.33 -10.80
N TRP A 104 0.31 -2.43 -10.12
CA TRP A 104 0.06 -3.72 -10.77
C TRP A 104 -1.42 -3.88 -11.08
N ASP A 105 -2.27 -3.51 -10.14
CA ASP A 105 -3.72 -3.58 -10.31
C ASP A 105 -4.38 -2.66 -9.28
N ARG A 106 -5.58 -2.20 -9.59
CA ARG A 106 -6.37 -1.40 -8.66
C ARG A 106 -7.85 -1.47 -9.03
N GLY A 107 -8.69 -1.17 -8.05
CA GLY A 107 -10.11 -1.21 -8.27
C GLY A 107 -10.86 -0.82 -7.01
N ALA A 108 -12.10 -1.28 -6.94
CA ALA A 108 -12.96 -1.05 -5.79
C ALA A 108 -13.25 -2.39 -5.12
N TYR A 109 -13.50 -2.34 -3.83
CA TYR A 109 -13.89 -3.51 -3.07
C TYR A 109 -15.05 -3.18 -2.16
N THR A 110 -15.78 -4.20 -1.75
CA THR A 110 -16.79 -4.06 -0.71
C THR A 110 -16.42 -4.99 0.43
N PHE A 111 -16.62 -4.50 1.63
CA PHE A 111 -16.39 -5.31 2.81
C PHE A 111 -17.64 -6.18 3.03
N THR A 112 -17.47 -7.47 2.93
CA THR A 112 -18.54 -8.39 3.29
C THR A 112 -18.29 -8.86 4.71
N ALA A 113 -19.27 -8.64 5.59
CA ALA A 113 -19.15 -9.13 6.94
C ALA A 113 -18.98 -10.64 6.89
N SER A 114 -17.78 -11.08 7.26
CA SER A 114 -17.58 -12.52 7.33
C SER A 114 -18.30 -13.05 8.55
N ASN A 115 -19.10 -14.03 8.35
CA ASN A 115 -19.61 -14.77 9.49
C ASN A 115 -18.50 -15.64 10.00
N PRO A 116 -18.24 -15.54 11.26
CA PRO A 116 -17.30 -16.45 11.87
C PRO A 116 -17.79 -17.87 11.75
#